data_0d50e7d3c32760c0ed6a1c96a4ecf4ae
#
_entry.id   0d50e7d3c32760c0ed6a1c96a4ecf4ae
#
_cell.length_a   1.000
_cell.length_b   1.000
_cell.length_c   1.000
_cell.angle_alpha   90.00
_cell.angle_beta   90.00
_cell.angle_gamma   90.00
#
_symmetry.space_group_name_H-M   'P 1'
#
loop_
_entity.id
_entity.type
_entity.pdbx_description
1 polymer ?
#
loop_
_entity_poly.entity_id
_entity_poly.type
_entity_poly.pdbx_seq_one_letter_code
_entity_poly.pdbx_strand_id
1 'polypeptide(L)'
;TPKRSSAASDVYKRQVLQNISTREEKKTDITFTLPVADRPRAMTLLTKLQQDEGWTDVTHNDEIGKVSLVGAGMKSHPGVTADFAEALRDAGVNIEMINTSEIRITAVIRESELDNACRAIHDRFDLGGDEPAVVYAGTGR
;
A
#
# COMPACT_ATOMS: atom_id res chain seq x y z
N THR A 1 29.37 -2.26 2.64
CA THR A 1 27.88 -2.30 2.67
C THR A 1 27.37 -0.87 2.66
N PRO A 2 26.74 -0.39 1.60
CA PRO A 2 26.18 0.95 1.64
C PRO A 2 25.06 1.00 2.67
N LYS A 3 25.18 1.86 3.67
CA LYS A 3 24.09 2.19 4.57
C LYS A 3 22.98 2.82 3.73
N ARG A 4 21.89 2.12 3.55
CA ARG A 4 20.68 2.65 2.94
C ARG A 4 20.19 3.80 3.82
N SER A 5 20.12 4.97 3.25
CA SER A 5 19.61 6.16 3.91
C SER A 5 18.17 5.91 4.36
N SER A 6 17.94 5.95 5.66
CA SER A 6 16.62 5.84 6.27
C SER A 6 15.67 6.97 5.86
N ALA A 7 16.17 8.02 5.28
CA ALA A 7 15.38 9.18 4.83
C ALA A 7 14.43 8.86 3.64
N ALA A 8 14.84 7.97 2.72
CA ALA A 8 13.99 7.62 1.58
C ALA A 8 12.80 6.73 1.98
N SER A 9 12.90 5.99 3.08
CA SER A 9 11.81 5.13 3.55
C SER A 9 10.74 5.92 4.33
N ASP A 10 11.08 7.06 4.91
CA ASP A 10 10.14 7.84 5.72
C ASP A 10 9.15 8.67 4.90
N VAL A 11 9.55 9.14 3.74
CA VAL A 11 8.69 9.95 2.86
C VAL A 11 7.49 9.15 2.31
N TYR A 12 7.61 7.83 2.21
CA TYR A 12 6.61 6.96 1.58
C TYR A 12 5.76 6.15 2.55
N LYS A 13 5.95 6.30 3.85
CA LYS A 13 5.19 5.54 4.87
C LYS A 13 3.78 6.04 5.08
N ARG A 14 3.45 7.25 4.64
CA ARG A 14 2.12 7.85 4.78
C ARG A 14 1.48 7.96 3.41
N GLN A 15 0.52 7.11 3.14
CA GLN A 15 -0.35 7.24 1.97
C GLN A 15 -1.75 7.58 2.46
N VAL A 16 -2.31 8.64 1.93
CA VAL A 16 -3.71 8.99 2.12
C VAL A 16 -4.47 8.53 0.89
N LEU A 17 -5.48 7.74 1.10
CA LEU A 17 -6.41 7.31 0.06
C LEU A 17 -7.80 7.80 0.45
N GLN A 18 -8.44 8.48 -0.48
CA GLN A 18 -9.83 8.88 -0.35
C GLN A 18 -10.66 7.94 -1.21
N ASN A 19 -11.58 7.25 -0.58
CA ASN A 19 -12.55 6.41 -1.26
C ASN A 19 -13.92 7.08 -1.16
N ILE A 20 -14.55 7.31 -2.30
CA ILE A 20 -15.89 7.87 -2.36
C ILE A 20 -16.86 6.71 -2.51
N SER A 21 -17.61 6.45 -1.47
CA SER A 21 -18.65 5.43 -1.45
C SER A 21 -19.78 5.80 -2.41
N THR A 22 -20.23 4.80 -3.17
CA THR A 22 -21.21 4.96 -4.24
C THR A 22 -22.63 5.19 -3.73
N ARG A 23 -23.28 6.09 -4.43
CA ARG A 23 -24.71 6.34 -4.71
C ARG A 23 -25.76 6.34 -3.62
N GLU A 24 -25.74 5.51 -2.59
CA GLU A 24 -26.90 5.45 -1.67
C GLU A 24 -26.69 6.16 -0.32
N GLU A 25 -25.47 6.29 0.17
CA GLU A 25 -25.25 6.84 1.53
C GLU A 25 -24.49 8.16 1.60
N LYS A 26 -23.97 8.70 0.50
CA LYS A 26 -23.15 9.93 0.47
C LYS A 26 -22.03 9.96 1.53
N LYS A 27 -21.47 8.79 1.88
CA LYS A 27 -20.37 8.67 2.82
C LYS A 27 -19.05 8.64 2.08
N THR A 28 -18.05 9.26 2.65
CA THR A 28 -16.67 9.24 2.15
C THR A 28 -15.78 8.64 3.21
N ASP A 29 -14.99 7.64 2.81
CA ASP A 29 -13.98 7.06 3.67
C ASP A 29 -12.63 7.69 3.37
N ILE A 30 -11.95 8.15 4.41
CA ILE A 30 -10.56 8.61 4.32
C ILE A 30 -9.70 7.56 5.00
N THR A 31 -8.86 6.89 4.21
CA THR A 31 -7.95 5.87 4.72
C THR A 31 -6.51 6.29 4.52
N PHE A 32 -5.68 6.07 5.51
CA PHE A 32 -4.24 6.30 5.41
C PHE A 32 -3.46 5.25 6.19
N THR A 33 -2.21 5.08 5.82
CA THR A 33 -1.29 4.18 6.51
C THR A 33 -0.28 4.97 7.32
N LEU A 34 0.08 4.44 8.48
CA LEU A 34 1.08 5.00 9.38
C LEU A 34 1.89 3.88 10.04
N PRO A 35 3.09 4.16 10.56
CA PRO A 35 3.83 3.21 11.37
C PRO A 35 3.04 2.77 12.59
N VAL A 36 3.12 1.49 12.96
CA VAL A 36 2.42 0.94 14.14
C VAL A 36 2.75 1.73 15.42
N ALA A 37 3.99 2.20 15.54
CA ALA A 37 4.43 3.01 16.69
C ALA A 37 3.65 4.33 16.83
N ASP A 38 3.17 4.91 15.74
CA ASP A 38 2.40 6.16 15.75
C ASP A 38 0.90 5.95 16.02
N ARG A 39 0.42 4.71 16.01
CA ARG A 39 -0.99 4.38 16.19
C ARG A 39 -1.61 4.99 17.45
N PRO A 40 -1.03 4.87 18.68
CA PRO A 40 -1.67 5.38 19.87
C PRO A 40 -1.95 6.89 19.79
N ARG A 41 -0.96 7.64 19.27
CA ARG A 41 -1.09 9.08 19.07
C ARG A 41 -2.14 9.42 18.01
N ALA A 42 -2.12 8.70 16.90
CA ALA A 42 -3.09 8.89 15.82
C ALA A 42 -4.52 8.60 16.30
N MET A 43 -4.74 7.50 17.01
CA MET A 43 -6.06 7.14 17.52
C MET A 43 -6.61 8.18 18.51
N THR A 44 -5.77 8.73 19.37
CA THR A 44 -6.18 9.82 20.28
C THR A 44 -6.65 11.04 19.49
N LEU A 45 -5.91 11.46 18.47
CA LEU A 45 -6.27 12.61 17.63
C LEU A 45 -7.53 12.34 16.81
N LEU A 46 -7.63 11.15 16.20
CA LEU A 46 -8.76 10.79 15.35
C LEU A 46 -10.07 10.65 16.16
N THR A 47 -10.00 10.10 17.37
CA THR A 47 -11.17 10.01 18.26
C THR A 47 -11.67 11.39 18.65
N LYS A 48 -10.76 12.32 18.90
CA LYS A 48 -11.12 13.72 19.16
C LYS A 48 -11.77 14.37 17.96
N LEU A 49 -11.17 14.22 16.77
CA LEU A 49 -11.73 14.75 15.52
C LEU A 49 -13.08 14.12 15.19
N GLN A 50 -13.27 12.84 15.47
CA GLN A 50 -14.57 12.17 15.31
C GLN A 50 -15.66 12.87 16.12
N GLN A 51 -15.37 13.24 17.35
CA GLN A 51 -16.31 13.95 18.22
C GLN A 51 -16.57 15.38 17.74
N ASP A 52 -15.51 16.09 17.34
CA ASP A 52 -15.58 17.50 16.93
C ASP A 52 -16.27 17.66 15.57
N GLU A 53 -15.99 16.76 14.62
CA GLU A 53 -16.46 16.82 13.22
C GLU A 53 -17.68 15.93 12.93
N GLY A 54 -18.10 15.10 13.89
CA GLY A 54 -19.26 14.22 13.77
C GLY A 54 -19.03 13.05 12.79
N TRP A 55 -17.83 12.51 12.71
CA TRP A 55 -17.54 11.33 11.87
C TRP A 55 -18.27 10.11 12.40
N THR A 56 -18.74 9.26 11.48
CA THR A 56 -19.53 8.08 11.82
C THR A 56 -18.69 7.05 12.58
N ASP A 57 -17.46 6.78 12.12
CA ASP A 57 -16.60 5.77 12.71
C ASP A 57 -15.11 6.05 12.46
N VAL A 58 -14.25 5.50 13.31
CA VAL A 58 -12.80 5.47 13.17
C VAL A 58 -12.31 4.05 13.42
N THR A 59 -11.85 3.40 12.38
CA THR A 59 -11.34 2.03 12.44
C THR A 59 -9.85 1.95 12.16
N HIS A 60 -9.19 0.89 12.61
CA HIS A 60 -7.79 0.62 12.30
C HIS A 60 -7.56 -0.88 12.06
N ASN A 61 -6.52 -1.18 11.29
CA ASN A 61 -6.06 -2.55 11.06
C ASN A 61 -4.53 -2.58 11.14
N ASP A 62 -3.99 -3.39 12.03
CA ASP A 62 -2.55 -3.55 12.27
C ASP A 62 -1.94 -4.71 11.49
N GLU A 63 -2.75 -5.60 10.95
CA GLU A 63 -2.31 -6.82 10.24
C GLU A 63 -2.15 -6.60 8.74
N ILE A 64 -1.67 -5.44 8.36
CA ILE A 64 -1.45 -5.09 6.96
C ILE A 64 0.04 -4.96 6.62
N GLY A 65 0.35 -5.27 5.38
CA GLY A 65 1.64 -4.99 4.78
C GLY A 65 1.47 -4.30 3.43
N LYS A 66 2.53 -3.72 2.94
CA LYS A 66 2.57 -3.08 1.63
C LYS A 66 3.56 -3.79 0.73
N VAL A 67 3.13 -4.08 -0.48
CA VAL A 67 4.00 -4.50 -1.58
C VAL A 67 3.94 -3.46 -2.69
N SER A 68 5.10 -3.06 -3.20
CA SER A 68 5.18 -2.03 -4.24
C SER A 68 6.05 -2.50 -5.39
N LEU A 69 5.56 -2.28 -6.60
CA LEU A 69 6.35 -2.35 -7.83
C LEU A 69 6.76 -0.93 -8.22
N VAL A 70 8.05 -0.72 -8.44
CA VAL A 70 8.61 0.59 -8.79
C VAL A 70 9.33 0.49 -10.12
N GLY A 71 9.02 1.37 -11.05
CA GLY A 71 9.68 1.39 -12.36
C GLY A 71 9.38 2.65 -13.14
N ALA A 72 10.39 3.21 -13.80
CA ALA A 72 10.26 4.42 -14.61
C ALA A 72 9.41 4.23 -15.89
N GLY A 73 9.20 2.99 -16.32
CA GLY A 73 8.49 2.65 -17.56
C GLY A 73 6.98 2.46 -17.44
N MET A 74 6.39 2.59 -16.26
CA MET A 74 4.97 2.28 -16.05
C MET A 74 4.02 3.16 -16.86
N LYS A 75 4.38 4.42 -17.08
CA LYS A 75 3.61 5.36 -17.91
C LYS A 75 3.57 4.94 -19.39
N SER A 76 4.63 4.28 -19.86
CA SER A 76 4.78 3.88 -21.27
C SER A 76 4.27 2.46 -21.56
N HIS A 77 3.94 1.68 -20.53
CA HIS A 77 3.52 0.29 -20.66
C HIS A 77 2.12 0.12 -20.08
N PRO A 78 1.07 0.30 -20.91
CA PRO A 78 -0.30 0.04 -20.49
C PRO A 78 -0.44 -1.43 -20.10
N GLY A 79 -1.17 -1.71 -19.02
CA GLY A 79 -1.41 -3.07 -18.55
C GLY A 79 -0.56 -3.50 -17.35
N VAL A 80 0.49 -2.76 -16.98
CA VAL A 80 1.33 -3.11 -15.81
C VAL A 80 0.50 -3.23 -14.53
N THR A 81 -0.47 -2.34 -14.33
CA THR A 81 -1.37 -2.42 -13.15
C THR A 81 -2.25 -3.67 -13.20
N ALA A 82 -2.74 -4.04 -14.39
CA ALA A 82 -3.51 -5.26 -14.57
C ALA A 82 -2.67 -6.50 -14.30
N ASP A 83 -1.47 -6.58 -14.85
CA ASP A 83 -0.53 -7.67 -14.62
C ASP A 83 -0.15 -7.80 -13.13
N PHE A 84 0.05 -6.68 -12.44
CA PHE A 84 0.31 -6.64 -11.01
C PHE A 84 -0.87 -7.21 -10.19
N ALA A 85 -2.09 -6.77 -10.50
CA ALA A 85 -3.29 -7.25 -9.83
C ALA A 85 -3.55 -8.74 -10.14
N GLU A 86 -3.32 -9.17 -11.37
CA GLU A 86 -3.45 -10.58 -11.78
C GLU A 86 -2.45 -11.47 -11.07
N ALA A 87 -1.20 -11.04 -10.94
CA ALA A 87 -0.17 -11.80 -10.22
C ALA A 87 -0.59 -12.06 -8.77
N LEU A 88 -1.11 -11.05 -8.09
CA LEU A 88 -1.61 -11.19 -6.71
C LEU A 88 -2.85 -12.09 -6.64
N ARG A 89 -3.80 -11.91 -7.55
CA ARG A 89 -4.99 -12.75 -7.64
C ARG A 89 -4.64 -14.23 -7.84
N ASP A 90 -3.74 -14.51 -8.79
CA ASP A 90 -3.34 -15.88 -9.13
C ASP A 90 -2.56 -16.56 -7.99
N ALA A 91 -1.90 -15.77 -7.17
CA ALA A 91 -1.27 -16.22 -5.92
C ALA A 91 -2.26 -16.36 -4.74
N GLY A 92 -3.54 -16.04 -4.93
CA GLY A 92 -4.54 -16.08 -3.87
C GLY A 92 -4.44 -14.96 -2.85
N VAL A 93 -3.74 -13.89 -3.17
CA VAL A 93 -3.54 -12.73 -2.30
C VAL A 93 -4.68 -11.73 -2.49
N ASN A 94 -5.39 -11.43 -1.42
CA ASN A 94 -6.44 -10.41 -1.44
C ASN A 94 -5.84 -9.00 -1.34
N ILE A 95 -6.26 -8.12 -2.24
CA ILE A 95 -5.86 -6.71 -2.23
C ILE A 95 -6.89 -5.93 -1.42
N GLU A 96 -6.49 -5.43 -0.25
CA GLU A 96 -7.32 -4.55 0.57
C GLU A 96 -7.43 -3.16 -0.07
N MET A 97 -6.34 -2.72 -0.69
CA MET A 97 -6.22 -1.38 -1.25
C MET A 97 -5.13 -1.33 -2.31
N ILE A 98 -5.35 -0.58 -3.38
CA ILE A 98 -4.35 -0.36 -4.42
C ILE A 98 -4.20 1.12 -4.71
N ASN A 99 -2.96 1.56 -4.88
CA ASN A 99 -2.63 2.92 -5.28
C ASN A 99 -1.59 2.89 -6.39
N THR A 100 -1.77 3.74 -7.37
CA THR A 100 -0.88 3.86 -8.53
C THR A 100 -0.37 5.28 -8.71
N SER A 101 0.87 5.41 -9.13
CA SER A 101 1.48 6.65 -9.59
C SER A 101 2.22 6.41 -10.91
N GLU A 102 2.85 7.44 -11.45
CA GLU A 102 3.62 7.32 -12.71
C GLU A 102 4.77 6.32 -12.64
N ILE A 103 5.32 6.07 -11.46
CA ILE A 103 6.50 5.23 -11.26
C ILE A 103 6.30 4.11 -10.24
N ARG A 104 5.09 3.98 -9.69
CA ARG A 104 4.86 3.03 -8.59
C ARG A 104 3.43 2.53 -8.57
N ILE A 105 3.29 1.23 -8.32
CA ILE A 105 2.04 0.59 -7.94
C ILE A 105 2.25 0.03 -6.53
N THR A 106 1.33 0.31 -5.62
CA THR A 106 1.37 -0.20 -4.25
C THR A 106 0.06 -0.90 -3.93
N ALA A 107 0.14 -2.12 -3.43
CA ALA A 107 -0.99 -2.82 -2.84
C ALA A 107 -0.82 -2.93 -1.33
N VAL A 108 -1.90 -2.70 -0.60
CA VAL A 108 -2.05 -3.04 0.80
C VAL A 108 -2.71 -4.41 0.87
N ILE A 109 -2.08 -5.33 1.56
CA ILE A 109 -2.49 -6.73 1.70
C ILE A 109 -2.33 -7.15 3.15
N ARG A 110 -2.75 -8.34 3.51
CA ARG A 110 -2.44 -8.90 4.84
C ARG A 110 -0.94 -9.10 5.01
N GLU A 111 -0.41 -8.76 6.18
CA GLU A 111 1.01 -8.92 6.50
C GLU A 111 1.50 -10.36 6.28
N SER A 112 0.69 -11.35 6.64
CA SER A 112 1.00 -12.78 6.47
C SER A 112 1.18 -13.22 5.01
N GLU A 113 0.69 -12.44 4.05
CA GLU A 113 0.76 -12.75 2.62
C GLU A 113 1.90 -12.04 1.88
N LEU A 114 2.67 -11.20 2.58
CA LEU A 114 3.73 -10.38 1.96
C LEU A 114 4.75 -11.20 1.18
N ASP A 115 5.26 -12.29 1.76
CA ASP A 115 6.28 -13.13 1.11
C ASP A 115 5.74 -13.80 -0.16
N ASN A 116 4.50 -14.25 -0.12
CA ASN A 116 3.82 -14.84 -1.27
C ASN A 116 3.57 -13.81 -2.36
N ALA A 117 3.09 -12.64 -1.99
CA ALA A 117 2.87 -11.52 -2.89
C ALA A 117 4.16 -11.04 -3.57
N CYS A 118 5.24 -10.92 -2.80
CA CYS A 118 6.55 -10.52 -3.35
C CYS A 118 7.05 -11.52 -4.38
N ARG A 119 6.95 -12.82 -4.11
CA ARG A 119 7.33 -13.86 -5.07
C ARG A 119 6.49 -13.81 -6.34
N ALA A 120 5.18 -13.72 -6.20
CA ALA A 120 4.27 -13.67 -7.34
C ALA A 120 4.56 -12.48 -8.27
N ILE A 121 4.80 -11.31 -7.70
CA ILE A 121 5.17 -10.11 -8.47
C ILE A 121 6.55 -10.27 -9.10
N HIS A 122 7.52 -10.77 -8.33
CA HIS A 122 8.87 -11.01 -8.81
C HIS A 122 8.88 -11.93 -10.02
N ASP A 123 8.16 -13.04 -9.96
CA ASP A 123 8.06 -14.01 -11.05
C ASP A 123 7.32 -13.44 -12.26
N ARG A 124 6.20 -12.74 -12.04
CA ARG A 124 5.39 -12.16 -13.12
C ARG A 124 6.14 -11.13 -13.94
N PHE A 125 6.98 -10.32 -13.30
CA PHE A 125 7.73 -9.25 -13.94
C PHE A 125 9.19 -9.62 -14.25
N ASP A 126 9.56 -10.91 -14.11
CA ASP A 126 10.90 -11.42 -14.36
C ASP A 126 12.03 -10.59 -13.72
N LEU A 127 11.80 -10.25 -12.43
CA LEU A 127 12.71 -9.39 -11.69
C LEU A 127 14.00 -10.10 -11.24
N GLY A 128 14.18 -11.36 -11.59
CA GLY A 128 15.39 -12.16 -11.33
C GLY A 128 16.50 -12.04 -12.38
N GLY A 129 16.31 -11.23 -13.40
CA GLY A 129 17.32 -10.98 -14.44
C GLY A 129 18.49 -10.10 -13.96
N ASP A 130 19.53 -9.99 -14.78
CA ASP A 130 20.75 -9.21 -14.47
C ASP A 130 20.55 -7.70 -14.40
N GLU A 131 19.35 -7.20 -14.67
CA GLU A 131 19.00 -5.79 -14.52
C GLU A 131 18.47 -5.49 -13.12
N PRO A 132 18.81 -4.32 -12.54
CA PRO A 132 18.38 -3.98 -11.18
C PRO A 132 16.87 -3.78 -11.10
N ALA A 133 16.19 -4.78 -10.62
CA ALA A 133 14.78 -4.69 -10.26
C ALA A 133 14.64 -4.44 -8.75
N VAL A 134 13.77 -3.54 -8.38
CA VAL A 134 13.59 -3.19 -6.97
C VAL A 134 12.16 -3.44 -6.56
N VAL A 135 11.94 -4.52 -5.83
CA VAL A 135 10.68 -4.80 -5.14
C VAL A 135 10.83 -4.38 -3.67
N TYR A 136 9.97 -3.50 -3.22
CA TYR A 136 9.92 -3.11 -1.80
C TYR A 136 8.72 -3.77 -1.13
N ALA A 137 9.00 -4.69 -0.22
CA ALA A 137 8.03 -5.14 0.75
C ALA A 137 8.32 -4.39 2.06
N GLY A 138 7.37 -3.61 2.51
CA GLY A 138 7.46 -2.89 3.77
C GLY A 138 6.33 -3.32 4.68
N THR A 139 6.65 -3.94 5.82
CA THR A 139 5.74 -3.97 6.95
C THR A 139 5.68 -2.56 7.53
N GLY A 140 4.54 -2.09 7.93
CA GLY A 140 4.35 -0.78 8.56
C GLY A 140 4.96 -0.67 9.96
N ARG A 141 6.07 -1.37 10.20
CA ARG A 141 6.82 -1.35 11.46
C ARG A 141 7.85 -0.23 11.49
#